data_98b20ecf9dab151e1e0bc30d29b39c63
#
_entry.id   98b20ecf9dab151e1e0bc30d29b39c63
#
_cell.length_a   1.000
_cell.length_b   1.000
_cell.length_c   1.000
_cell.angle_alpha   90.00
_cell.angle_beta   90.00
_cell.angle_gamma   90.00
#
_symmetry.space_group_name_H-M   'P 1'
#
loop_
_entity.id
_entity.type
_entity.pdbx_description
1 polymer ?
#
loop_
_entity_poly.entity_id
_entity_poly.type
_entity_poly.pdbx_seq_one_letter_code
_entity_poly.pdbx_strand_id
1 'polypeptide(L)'
;MLARSLKKYFPVLSISFCILAFTIFLPLKEVFPLTRTAEGIVSEVTDGDTIKLETKEGTKLKIRLYGLDAPESPKFNRKTGRINKPGQAFGKEAGDVLVSKILGKKVKVDVLGIDRYDRMVSIVWLGDRNINLEMVREGMAEAYKEYLRAPLRAQFLEAETEARISKRGIWSLSEYQRPSEFRKSQKIRG
;
A
#
# COMPACT_ATOMS: atom_id res chain seq x y z
N MET A 1 -49.52 84.23 19.14
CA MET A 1 -49.77 84.03 17.72
C MET A 1 -48.71 83.09 17.14
N LEU A 2 -49.18 82.02 16.60
CA LEU A 2 -48.56 80.85 16.04
C LEU A 2 -47.19 80.98 15.38
N ALA A 3 -46.18 80.18 15.84
CA ALA A 3 -45.00 79.81 15.07
C ALA A 3 -44.95 78.30 14.93
N ARG A 4 -45.13 77.86 13.73
CA ARG A 4 -45.08 76.39 13.36
C ARG A 4 -43.67 75.92 13.28
N SER A 5 -43.29 74.89 14.08
CA SER A 5 -42.04 74.13 14.03
C SER A 5 -42.10 73.15 12.85
N LEU A 6 -41.15 73.31 11.92
CA LEU A 6 -40.91 72.30 10.84
C LEU A 6 -39.84 71.36 11.33
N LYS A 7 -40.25 70.10 11.67
CA LYS A 7 -39.35 69.00 11.89
C LYS A 7 -38.89 68.46 10.53
N LYS A 8 -37.59 68.64 10.20
CA LYS A 8 -36.90 67.99 9.09
C LYS A 8 -36.63 66.54 9.45
N TYR A 9 -37.26 65.66 8.71
CA TYR A 9 -36.92 64.25 8.75
C TYR A 9 -35.68 64.00 7.90
N PHE A 10 -34.62 63.52 8.53
CA PHE A 10 -33.47 62.93 7.85
C PHE A 10 -33.75 61.41 7.65
N PRO A 11 -33.67 60.88 6.45
CA PRO A 11 -33.70 59.42 6.28
C PRO A 11 -32.35 58.84 6.68
N VAL A 12 -32.36 57.94 7.67
CA VAL A 12 -31.21 57.14 8.04
C VAL A 12 -31.02 56.09 6.94
N LEU A 13 -29.96 56.30 6.16
CA LEU A 13 -29.53 55.28 5.16
C LEU A 13 -28.89 54.14 5.93
N SER A 14 -29.64 53.04 6.05
CA SER A 14 -29.12 51.77 6.56
C SER A 14 -28.18 51.16 5.54
N ILE A 15 -26.87 51.30 5.76
CA ILE A 15 -25.84 50.58 4.98
C ILE A 15 -25.79 49.17 5.53
N SER A 16 -26.49 48.26 4.87
CA SER A 16 -26.38 46.81 5.11
C SER A 16 -25.01 46.35 4.63
N PHE A 17 -24.09 46.14 5.56
CA PHE A 17 -22.75 45.60 5.31
C PHE A 17 -22.88 44.09 5.10
N CYS A 18 -23.11 43.68 3.84
CA CYS A 18 -23.01 42.28 3.45
C CYS A 18 -21.54 41.85 3.52
N ILE A 19 -21.14 41.30 4.66
CA ILE A 19 -19.86 40.59 4.78
C ILE A 19 -20.00 39.29 4.00
N LEU A 20 -19.54 39.28 2.74
CA LEU A 20 -19.37 38.07 1.94
C LEU A 20 -18.19 37.32 2.55
N ALA A 21 -18.48 36.37 3.44
CA ALA A 21 -17.50 35.41 3.95
C ALA A 21 -17.03 34.53 2.82
N PHE A 22 -15.99 34.97 2.13
CA PHE A 22 -15.27 34.14 1.18
C PHE A 22 -14.47 33.09 2.00
N THR A 23 -15.12 31.97 2.32
CA THR A 23 -14.44 30.81 2.92
C THR A 23 -13.48 30.28 1.88
N ILE A 24 -12.20 30.68 2.01
CA ILE A 24 -11.10 30.06 1.27
C ILE A 24 -11.05 28.60 1.71
N PHE A 25 -11.62 27.74 0.91
CA PHE A 25 -11.46 26.29 1.03
C PHE A 25 -10.02 25.96 0.60
N LEU A 26 -9.08 26.16 1.52
CA LEU A 26 -7.72 25.64 1.37
C LEU A 26 -7.84 24.10 1.43
N PRO A 27 -7.45 23.38 0.38
CA PRO A 27 -7.36 21.95 0.48
C PRO A 27 -6.40 21.65 1.63
N LEU A 28 -6.89 20.99 2.68
CA LEU A 28 -6.05 20.36 3.68
C LEU A 28 -5.11 19.44 2.92
N LYS A 29 -3.85 19.87 2.73
CA LYS A 29 -2.80 18.94 2.34
C LYS A 29 -2.76 17.89 3.43
N GLU A 30 -3.23 16.69 3.12
CA GLU A 30 -3.05 15.56 4.01
C GLU A 30 -1.56 15.49 4.33
N VAL A 31 -1.22 15.77 5.59
CA VAL A 31 0.15 15.65 6.08
C VAL A 31 0.40 14.16 6.21
N PHE A 32 0.84 13.54 5.11
CA PHE A 32 1.39 12.21 5.20
C PHE A 32 2.57 12.27 6.18
N PRO A 33 2.64 11.35 7.15
CA PRO A 33 3.82 11.25 7.99
C PRO A 33 5.04 11.14 7.08
N LEU A 34 6.14 11.80 7.46
CA LEU A 34 7.37 11.90 6.66
C LEU A 34 7.79 10.50 6.20
N THR A 35 7.39 10.13 4.99
CA THR A 35 7.67 8.81 4.42
C THR A 35 9.16 8.81 4.07
N ARG A 36 9.95 8.02 4.79
CA ARG A 36 11.36 7.84 4.41
C ARG A 36 11.38 7.10 3.08
N THR A 37 12.08 7.68 2.10
CA THR A 37 12.26 7.05 0.80
C THR A 37 13.65 6.47 0.69
N ALA A 38 13.79 5.35 -0.03
CA ALA A 38 15.08 4.82 -0.45
C ALA A 38 14.98 4.39 -1.92
N GLU A 39 16.13 4.38 -2.59
CA GLU A 39 16.26 3.88 -3.96
C GLU A 39 17.39 2.86 -4.03
N GLY A 40 17.24 1.89 -4.91
CA GLY A 40 18.29 0.91 -5.13
C GLY A 40 17.90 -0.09 -6.21
N ILE A 41 18.77 -1.08 -6.40
CA ILE A 41 18.54 -2.20 -7.32
C ILE A 41 18.00 -3.38 -6.52
N VAL A 42 16.96 -4.02 -7.01
CA VAL A 42 16.46 -5.26 -6.41
C VAL A 42 17.45 -6.38 -6.68
N SER A 43 18.18 -6.76 -5.64
CA SER A 43 19.22 -7.80 -5.73
C SER A 43 18.69 -9.22 -5.52
N GLU A 44 17.54 -9.37 -4.85
CA GLU A 44 16.92 -10.68 -4.58
C GLU A 44 15.42 -10.52 -4.37
N VAL A 45 14.64 -11.47 -4.86
CA VAL A 45 13.25 -11.69 -4.50
C VAL A 45 13.20 -12.96 -3.65
N THR A 46 12.76 -12.84 -2.41
CA THR A 46 12.75 -13.97 -1.45
C THR A 46 11.48 -14.81 -1.59
N ASP A 47 10.36 -14.13 -1.83
CA ASP A 47 9.01 -14.68 -2.07
C ASP A 47 8.11 -13.61 -2.71
N GLY A 48 6.82 -13.89 -2.84
CA GLY A 48 5.88 -13.00 -3.54
C GLY A 48 5.63 -11.64 -2.88
N ASP A 49 6.24 -11.36 -1.73
CA ASP A 49 6.03 -10.12 -0.99
C ASP A 49 7.26 -9.59 -0.24
N THR A 50 8.40 -10.22 -0.43
CA THR A 50 9.66 -9.85 0.26
C THR A 50 10.82 -9.80 -0.72
N ILE A 51 11.54 -8.67 -0.71
CA ILE A 51 12.70 -8.44 -1.58
C ILE A 51 13.91 -7.94 -0.79
N LYS A 52 15.09 -8.02 -1.39
CA LYS A 52 16.28 -7.29 -0.94
C LYS A 52 16.62 -6.20 -1.95
N LEU A 53 16.80 -5.01 -1.42
CA LEU A 53 17.18 -3.82 -2.16
C LEU A 53 18.63 -3.48 -1.81
N GLU A 54 19.48 -3.26 -2.81
CA GLU A 54 20.84 -2.78 -2.63
C GLU A 54 20.90 -1.30 -3.04
N THR A 55 21.20 -0.44 -2.08
CA THR A 55 21.33 1.00 -2.33
C THR A 55 22.62 1.33 -3.07
N LYS A 56 22.75 2.57 -3.55
CA LYS A 56 23.95 3.06 -4.23
C LYS A 56 25.21 2.96 -3.35
N GLU A 57 25.02 3.07 -2.04
CA GLU A 57 26.10 2.96 -1.03
C GLU A 57 26.44 1.50 -0.67
N GLY A 58 25.81 0.51 -1.34
CA GLY A 58 26.02 -0.92 -1.08
C GLY A 58 25.28 -1.47 0.14
N THR A 59 24.40 -0.66 0.75
CA THR A 59 23.58 -1.12 1.88
C THR A 59 22.47 -2.05 1.39
N LYS A 60 22.36 -3.22 2.03
CA LYS A 60 21.31 -4.21 1.73
C LYS A 60 20.12 -4.06 2.67
N LEU A 61 18.98 -3.65 2.12
CA LEU A 61 17.74 -3.46 2.85
C LEU A 61 16.80 -4.63 2.58
N LYS A 62 16.16 -5.15 3.63
CA LYS A 62 15.07 -6.12 3.51
C LYS A 62 13.75 -5.36 3.44
N ILE A 63 13.00 -5.54 2.37
CA ILE A 63 11.74 -4.87 2.11
C ILE A 63 10.60 -5.87 2.16
N ARG A 64 9.57 -5.59 2.96
CA ARG A 64 8.28 -6.26 2.93
C ARG A 64 7.30 -5.38 2.18
N LEU A 65 6.71 -5.86 1.13
CA LEU A 65 5.71 -5.12 0.37
C LEU A 65 4.49 -4.84 1.26
N TYR A 66 4.15 -3.55 1.44
CA TYR A 66 3.02 -3.12 2.24
C TYR A 66 1.69 -3.53 1.61
N GLY A 67 0.73 -3.86 2.46
CA GLY A 67 -0.68 -3.98 2.09
C GLY A 67 -1.09 -5.27 1.41
N LEU A 68 -0.15 -6.19 1.20
CA LEU A 68 -0.42 -7.50 0.59
C LEU A 68 0.17 -8.65 1.41
N ASP A 69 -0.39 -9.85 1.21
CA ASP A 69 0.11 -11.10 1.78
C ASP A 69 0.10 -12.16 0.66
N ALA A 70 1.29 -12.57 0.22
CA ALA A 70 1.46 -13.55 -0.84
C ALA A 70 1.49 -14.98 -0.29
N PRO A 71 1.07 -15.98 -1.08
CA PRO A 71 1.24 -17.39 -0.73
C PRO A 71 2.71 -17.71 -0.44
N GLU A 72 2.93 -18.55 0.55
CA GLU A 72 4.26 -18.97 0.98
C GLU A 72 4.97 -19.78 -0.10
N SER A 73 6.16 -19.36 -0.51
CA SER A 73 7.02 -20.13 -1.41
C SER A 73 7.65 -21.30 -0.67
N PRO A 74 7.83 -22.47 -1.31
CA PRO A 74 8.55 -23.58 -0.71
C PRO A 74 10.00 -23.18 -0.45
N LYS A 75 10.54 -23.61 0.71
CA LYS A 75 11.94 -23.36 1.04
C LYS A 75 12.71 -24.66 1.02
N PHE A 76 13.85 -24.63 0.33
CA PHE A 76 14.70 -25.79 0.14
C PHE A 76 15.94 -25.70 1.02
N ASN A 77 16.38 -26.84 1.51
CA ASN A 77 17.70 -26.96 2.14
C ASN A 77 18.77 -26.79 1.07
N ARG A 78 19.64 -25.80 1.23
CA ARG A 78 20.69 -25.45 0.24
C ARG A 78 21.71 -26.56 0.00
N LYS A 79 21.92 -27.46 1.00
CA LYS A 79 22.89 -28.56 0.88
C LYS A 79 22.31 -29.81 0.25
N THR A 80 21.04 -30.10 0.54
CA THR A 80 20.43 -31.38 0.15
C THR A 80 19.40 -31.24 -0.98
N GLY A 81 18.98 -30.02 -1.33
CA GLY A 81 17.90 -29.76 -2.28
C GLY A 81 16.51 -30.17 -1.80
N ARG A 82 16.38 -30.76 -0.61
CA ARG A 82 15.10 -31.22 -0.09
C ARG A 82 14.24 -30.04 0.40
N ILE A 83 12.94 -30.19 0.31
CA ILE A 83 11.98 -29.21 0.85
C ILE A 83 12.16 -29.16 2.36
N ASN A 84 12.52 -27.97 2.87
CA ASN A 84 12.67 -27.68 4.30
C ASN A 84 11.37 -27.12 4.89
N LYS A 85 10.65 -26.30 4.11
CA LYS A 85 9.31 -25.83 4.45
C LYS A 85 8.42 -25.97 3.21
N PRO A 86 7.22 -26.56 3.34
CA PRO A 86 6.29 -26.66 2.22
C PRO A 86 5.82 -25.25 1.82
N GLY A 87 5.51 -25.09 0.53
CA GLY A 87 4.85 -23.90 0.01
C GLY A 87 3.35 -24.09 -0.09
N GLN A 88 2.68 -23.02 -0.48
CA GLN A 88 1.27 -23.01 -0.86
C GLN A 88 1.13 -23.06 -2.39
N ALA A 89 -0.06 -23.41 -2.86
CA ALA A 89 -0.43 -23.14 -4.25
C ALA A 89 -0.22 -21.67 -4.58
N PHE A 90 0.30 -21.38 -5.76
CA PHE A 90 0.73 -20.05 -6.22
C PHE A 90 1.90 -19.41 -5.45
N GLY A 91 2.51 -20.07 -4.47
CA GLY A 91 3.64 -19.48 -3.74
C GLY A 91 4.87 -19.29 -4.62
N LYS A 92 5.21 -20.27 -5.45
CA LYS A 92 6.31 -20.15 -6.42
C LYS A 92 5.97 -19.13 -7.51
N GLU A 93 4.78 -19.21 -8.08
CA GLU A 93 4.29 -18.34 -9.15
C GLU A 93 4.28 -16.85 -8.72
N ALA A 94 3.84 -16.55 -7.50
CA ALA A 94 3.86 -15.19 -6.95
C ALA A 94 5.31 -14.66 -6.88
N GLY A 95 6.25 -15.48 -6.42
CA GLY A 95 7.68 -15.15 -6.43
C GLY A 95 8.20 -14.90 -7.84
N ASP A 96 7.92 -15.80 -8.79
CA ASP A 96 8.35 -15.71 -10.19
C ASP A 96 7.79 -14.45 -10.88
N VAL A 97 6.52 -14.11 -10.63
CA VAL A 97 5.91 -12.89 -11.15
C VAL A 97 6.62 -11.66 -10.59
N LEU A 98 6.89 -11.61 -9.28
CA LEU A 98 7.61 -10.48 -8.69
C LEU A 98 9.05 -10.39 -9.25
N VAL A 99 9.74 -11.51 -9.44
CA VAL A 99 11.05 -11.58 -10.12
C VAL A 99 10.98 -10.94 -11.51
N SER A 100 10.03 -11.33 -12.34
CA SER A 100 9.87 -10.80 -13.70
C SER A 100 9.61 -9.29 -13.74
N LYS A 101 8.93 -8.78 -12.71
CA LYS A 101 8.61 -7.36 -12.61
C LYS A 101 9.82 -6.50 -12.24
N ILE A 102 10.61 -6.92 -11.23
CA ILE A 102 11.55 -5.98 -10.58
C ILE A 102 12.97 -6.51 -10.31
N LEU A 103 13.26 -7.81 -10.47
CA LEU A 103 14.64 -8.28 -10.22
C LEU A 103 15.64 -7.59 -11.14
N GLY A 104 16.74 -7.10 -10.56
CA GLY A 104 17.80 -6.37 -11.27
C GLY A 104 17.42 -4.95 -11.69
N LYS A 105 16.19 -4.49 -11.41
CA LYS A 105 15.72 -3.15 -11.76
C LYS A 105 15.95 -2.17 -10.61
N LYS A 106 16.17 -0.90 -10.98
CA LYS A 106 16.18 0.21 -10.02
C LYS A 106 14.75 0.55 -9.64
N VAL A 107 14.45 0.51 -8.34
CA VAL A 107 13.14 0.87 -7.78
C VAL A 107 13.29 1.94 -6.71
N LYS A 108 12.22 2.69 -6.49
CA LYS A 108 12.04 3.56 -5.34
C LYS A 108 11.13 2.85 -4.33
N VAL A 109 11.42 2.98 -3.04
CA VAL A 109 10.58 2.47 -1.96
C VAL A 109 10.18 3.59 -1.02
N ASP A 110 8.88 3.68 -0.73
CA ASP A 110 8.32 4.57 0.28
C ASP A 110 8.11 3.75 1.56
N VAL A 111 8.96 3.99 2.57
CA VAL A 111 8.97 3.23 3.81
C VAL A 111 7.90 3.74 4.75
N LEU A 112 6.94 2.90 5.10
CA LEU A 112 5.81 3.21 5.99
C LEU A 112 6.07 2.76 7.43
N GLY A 113 7.03 1.85 7.65
CA GLY A 113 7.38 1.35 8.97
C GLY A 113 8.42 0.24 8.93
N ILE A 114 8.73 -0.31 10.09
CA ILE A 114 9.61 -1.47 10.25
C ILE A 114 8.82 -2.54 11.01
N ASP A 115 8.87 -3.78 10.55
CA ASP A 115 8.20 -4.88 11.23
C ASP A 115 9.09 -5.54 12.31
N ARG A 116 8.52 -6.48 13.05
CA ARG A 116 9.23 -7.21 14.12
C ARG A 116 10.39 -8.10 13.65
N TYR A 117 10.62 -8.21 12.34
CA TYR A 117 11.71 -8.96 11.73
C TYR A 117 12.74 -8.04 11.07
N ASP A 118 12.74 -6.75 11.42
CA ASP A 118 13.61 -5.71 10.87
C ASP A 118 13.49 -5.54 9.35
N ARG A 119 12.29 -5.82 8.79
CA ARG A 119 12.00 -5.54 7.40
C ARG A 119 11.33 -4.18 7.27
N MET A 120 11.76 -3.37 6.30
CA MET A 120 11.09 -2.12 5.96
C MET A 120 9.79 -2.42 5.23
N VAL A 121 8.66 -2.11 5.85
CA VAL A 121 7.32 -2.25 5.26
C VAL A 121 7.11 -1.07 4.31
N SER A 122 7.05 -1.34 3.00
CA SER A 122 7.15 -0.28 1.99
C SER A 122 6.23 -0.47 0.79
N ILE A 123 5.89 0.65 0.15
CA ILE A 123 5.39 0.65 -1.23
C ILE A 123 6.59 0.64 -2.17
N VAL A 124 6.58 -0.23 -3.15
CA VAL A 124 7.64 -0.39 -4.16
C VAL A 124 7.17 0.20 -5.49
N TRP A 125 7.94 1.13 -6.01
CA TRP A 125 7.67 1.84 -7.26
C TRP A 125 8.70 1.51 -8.32
N LEU A 126 8.24 1.13 -9.51
CA LEU A 126 9.06 1.03 -10.72
C LEU A 126 8.57 2.11 -11.71
N GLY A 127 9.26 3.27 -11.73
CA GLY A 127 8.70 4.48 -12.32
C GLY A 127 7.41 4.88 -11.60
N ASP A 128 6.33 5.05 -12.35
CA ASP A 128 5.00 5.39 -11.81
C ASP A 128 4.16 4.17 -11.43
N ARG A 129 4.68 2.95 -11.61
CA ARG A 129 3.96 1.71 -11.34
C ARG A 129 4.09 1.34 -9.86
N ASN A 130 2.95 1.15 -9.20
CA ASN A 130 2.86 0.59 -7.85
C ASN A 130 2.87 -0.94 -7.93
N ILE A 131 4.03 -1.55 -7.68
CA ILE A 131 4.22 -3.01 -7.79
C ILE A 131 3.37 -3.76 -6.78
N ASN A 132 3.16 -3.18 -5.58
CA ASN A 132 2.31 -3.81 -4.56
C ASN A 132 0.87 -3.97 -5.06
N LEU A 133 0.29 -2.94 -5.66
CA LEU A 133 -1.06 -2.99 -6.22
C LEU A 133 -1.16 -3.96 -7.41
N GLU A 134 -0.12 -4.00 -8.25
CA GLU A 134 -0.09 -4.94 -9.37
C GLU A 134 -0.15 -6.39 -8.91
N MET A 135 0.63 -6.76 -7.87
CA MET A 135 0.62 -8.12 -7.31
C MET A 135 -0.77 -8.53 -6.82
N VAL A 136 -1.50 -7.61 -6.18
CA VAL A 136 -2.88 -7.87 -5.73
C VAL A 136 -3.85 -7.95 -6.92
N ARG A 137 -3.76 -7.01 -7.88
CA ARG A 137 -4.65 -6.97 -9.06
C ARG A 137 -4.49 -8.19 -9.96
N GLU A 138 -3.29 -8.74 -10.03
CA GLU A 138 -3.00 -9.95 -10.79
C GLU A 138 -3.33 -11.25 -10.02
N GLY A 139 -3.78 -11.13 -8.77
CA GLY A 139 -4.12 -12.26 -7.93
C GLY A 139 -2.90 -13.07 -7.46
N MET A 140 -1.72 -12.45 -7.40
CA MET A 140 -0.51 -13.06 -6.87
C MET A 140 -0.41 -12.92 -5.34
N ALA A 141 -1.27 -12.09 -4.75
CA ALA A 141 -1.38 -11.90 -3.31
C ALA A 141 -2.79 -11.45 -2.93
N GLU A 142 -3.19 -11.69 -1.68
CA GLU A 142 -4.39 -11.06 -1.11
C GLU A 142 -4.08 -9.68 -0.53
N ALA A 143 -5.08 -8.81 -0.43
CA ALA A 143 -4.96 -7.56 0.31
C ALA A 143 -4.90 -7.85 1.83
N TYR A 144 -3.85 -7.39 2.50
CA TYR A 144 -3.65 -7.64 3.93
C TYR A 144 -4.46 -6.65 4.78
N LYS A 145 -5.76 -6.90 4.86
CA LYS A 145 -6.81 -5.99 5.35
C LYS A 145 -6.55 -5.44 6.75
N GLU A 146 -5.94 -6.25 7.63
CA GLU A 146 -5.64 -5.90 9.01
C GLU A 146 -4.64 -4.75 9.15
N TYR A 147 -3.75 -4.59 8.16
CA TYR A 147 -2.69 -3.58 8.17
C TYR A 147 -2.93 -2.42 7.21
N LEU A 148 -3.91 -2.54 6.31
CA LEU A 148 -4.25 -1.48 5.38
C LEU A 148 -4.87 -0.26 6.07
N ARG A 149 -4.37 0.93 5.77
CA ARG A 149 -4.86 2.23 6.26
C ARG A 149 -5.27 3.13 5.09
N ALA A 150 -6.15 4.07 5.36
CA ALA A 150 -6.47 5.13 4.40
C ALA A 150 -5.22 5.97 4.07
N PRO A 151 -5.10 6.52 2.85
CA PRO A 151 -6.04 6.36 1.72
C PRO A 151 -5.83 5.08 0.90
N LEU A 152 -4.71 4.34 1.10
CA LEU A 152 -4.31 3.18 0.29
C LEU A 152 -5.29 2.00 0.40
N ARG A 153 -5.98 1.88 1.54
CA ARG A 153 -6.90 0.76 1.80
C ARG A 153 -7.91 0.54 0.67
N ALA A 154 -8.52 1.61 0.18
CA ALA A 154 -9.53 1.52 -0.87
C ALA A 154 -8.95 0.92 -2.15
N GLN A 155 -7.78 1.39 -2.58
CA GLN A 155 -7.09 0.94 -3.80
C GLN A 155 -6.73 -0.56 -3.75
N PHE A 156 -6.24 -1.05 -2.60
CA PHE A 156 -5.91 -2.47 -2.43
C PHE A 156 -7.16 -3.37 -2.43
N LEU A 157 -8.25 -2.93 -1.79
CA LEU A 157 -9.51 -3.67 -1.78
C LEU A 157 -10.16 -3.71 -3.17
N GLU A 158 -10.09 -2.63 -3.92
CA GLU A 158 -10.55 -2.57 -5.31
C GLU A 158 -9.75 -3.53 -6.20
N ALA A 159 -8.41 -3.49 -6.12
CA ALA A 159 -7.53 -4.39 -6.86
C ALA A 159 -7.78 -5.87 -6.52
N GLU A 160 -8.02 -6.22 -5.24
CA GLU A 160 -8.41 -7.57 -4.84
C GLU A 160 -9.77 -7.96 -5.42
N THR A 161 -10.74 -7.05 -5.39
CA THR A 161 -12.08 -7.30 -5.92
C THR A 161 -12.03 -7.60 -7.43
N GLU A 162 -11.25 -6.81 -8.18
CA GLU A 162 -11.01 -7.04 -9.61
C GLU A 162 -10.41 -8.42 -9.88
N ALA A 163 -9.37 -8.81 -9.12
CA ALA A 163 -8.74 -10.11 -9.24
C ALA A 163 -9.70 -11.27 -8.94
N ARG A 164 -10.54 -11.12 -7.91
CA ARG A 164 -11.55 -12.11 -7.51
C ARG A 164 -12.63 -12.30 -8.58
N ILE A 165 -13.20 -11.22 -9.08
CA ILE A 165 -14.24 -11.27 -10.13
C ILE A 165 -13.69 -11.96 -11.38
N SER A 166 -12.45 -11.64 -11.74
CA SER A 166 -11.78 -12.20 -12.93
C SER A 166 -11.11 -13.55 -12.66
N LYS A 167 -11.23 -14.12 -11.45
CA LYS A 167 -10.61 -15.39 -11.03
C LYS A 167 -9.11 -15.48 -11.35
N ARG A 168 -8.37 -14.37 -11.13
CA ARG A 168 -6.93 -14.31 -11.41
C ARG A 168 -6.12 -14.97 -10.29
N GLY A 169 -5.05 -15.69 -10.66
CA GLY A 169 -4.08 -16.24 -9.72
C GLY A 169 -4.72 -17.07 -8.61
N ILE A 170 -4.45 -16.74 -7.35
CA ILE A 170 -4.99 -17.44 -6.16
C ILE A 170 -6.52 -17.53 -6.14
N TRP A 171 -7.21 -16.61 -6.83
CA TRP A 171 -8.67 -16.57 -6.90
C TRP A 171 -9.26 -17.54 -7.94
N SER A 172 -8.42 -18.24 -8.71
CA SER A 172 -8.83 -19.35 -9.58
C SER A 172 -8.98 -20.66 -8.83
N LEU A 173 -8.43 -20.76 -7.61
CA LEU A 173 -8.50 -21.95 -6.78
C LEU A 173 -9.91 -22.17 -6.24
N SER A 174 -10.39 -23.42 -6.30
CA SER A 174 -11.66 -23.82 -5.67
C SER A 174 -11.60 -23.73 -4.14
N GLU A 175 -10.44 -24.03 -3.58
CA GLU A 175 -10.15 -23.94 -2.15
C GLU A 175 -8.92 -23.08 -1.93
N TYR A 176 -9.15 -21.80 -1.56
CA TYR A 176 -8.09 -20.87 -1.24
C TYR A 176 -7.85 -20.83 0.27
N GLN A 177 -6.65 -21.20 0.70
CA GLN A 177 -6.19 -21.00 2.07
C GLN A 177 -5.38 -19.71 2.17
N ARG A 178 -5.75 -18.81 3.10
CA ARG A 178 -5.02 -17.57 3.34
C ARG A 178 -3.58 -17.85 3.81
N PRO A 179 -2.58 -17.06 3.36
CA PRO A 179 -1.18 -17.23 3.81
C PRO A 179 -1.04 -17.18 5.33
N SER A 180 -1.79 -16.30 5.99
CA SER A 180 -1.80 -16.19 7.45
C SER A 180 -2.32 -17.47 8.15
N GLU A 181 -3.31 -18.15 7.59
CA GLU A 181 -3.85 -19.43 8.09
C GLU A 181 -2.88 -20.58 7.84
N PHE A 182 -2.28 -20.61 6.64
CA PHE A 182 -1.24 -21.57 6.33
C PHE A 182 -0.07 -21.49 7.31
N ARG A 183 0.46 -20.27 7.58
CA ARG A 183 1.52 -20.08 8.57
C ARG A 183 1.14 -20.56 9.97
N LYS A 184 -0.13 -20.37 10.38
CA LYS A 184 -0.63 -20.87 11.67
C LYS A 184 -0.65 -22.41 11.69
N SER A 185 -1.15 -23.04 10.63
CA SER A 185 -1.22 -24.53 10.56
C SER A 185 0.15 -25.17 10.58
N GLN A 186 1.17 -24.54 9.97
CA GLN A 186 2.55 -25.04 10.01
C GLN A 186 3.18 -24.96 11.40
N LYS A 187 2.84 -23.96 12.22
CA LYS A 187 3.34 -23.86 13.60
C LYS A 187 2.78 -24.88 14.54
N ILE A 188 1.60 -25.42 14.25
CA ILE A 188 0.95 -26.45 15.10
C ILE A 188 1.54 -27.85 14.80
N ARG A 189 2.12 -28.04 13.60
CA ARG A 189 2.65 -29.33 13.13
C ARG A 189 4.14 -29.54 13.41
N GLY A 190 4.85 -28.54 13.85
CA GLY A 190 6.28 -28.54 14.20
C GLY A 190 6.53 -28.23 15.65
#